data_f1eecb46b7b2c6b59f85872d980b6cbd
#
_entry.id   f1eecb46b7b2c6b59f85872d980b6cbd
#
_cell.length_a   1.000
_cell.length_b   1.000
_cell.length_c   1.000
_cell.angle_alpha   90.00
_cell.angle_beta   90.00
_cell.angle_gamma   90.00
#
_symmetry.space_group_name_H-M   'P 1'
#
loop_
_entity.id
_entity.type
_entity.pdbx_description
1 polymer ?
#
loop_
_entity_poly.entity_id
_entity_poly.type
_entity_poly.pdbx_seq_one_letter_code
_entity_poly.pdbx_strand_id
1 'polypeptide(L)'
;MKRIAIAVPLLLVFIAGASLACIMLLHDTEKKADGFITAVSESAMREDFSACEETLDAFADFWDKRKGYYLLFVRHDEMHDIETGIEQMKGFARCRDKSGIIGELEMLKTVLKHISESELPLLSNIL
;
A
#
# COMPACT_ATOMS: atom_id res chain seq x y z
N MET A 1 -19.02 -31.71 -25.19
CA MET A 1 -17.90 -31.00 -25.80
C MET A 1 -18.16 -29.52 -26.07
N LYS A 2 -19.35 -29.15 -26.52
CA LYS A 2 -19.72 -27.71 -26.72
C LYS A 2 -19.69 -26.89 -25.43
N ARG A 3 -20.03 -27.49 -24.29
CA ARG A 3 -20.01 -26.82 -22.98
C ARG A 3 -18.59 -26.48 -22.51
N ILE A 4 -17.64 -27.35 -22.78
CA ILE A 4 -16.22 -27.14 -22.43
C ILE A 4 -15.61 -26.07 -23.34
N ALA A 5 -16.00 -26.06 -24.62
CA ALA A 5 -15.51 -25.08 -25.59
C ALA A 5 -15.95 -23.64 -25.25
N ILE A 6 -17.06 -23.47 -24.51
CA ILE A 6 -17.55 -22.17 -24.05
C ILE A 6 -16.99 -21.84 -22.67
N ALA A 7 -16.84 -22.85 -21.81
CA ALA A 7 -16.37 -22.67 -20.43
C ALA A 7 -14.91 -22.20 -20.35
N VAL A 8 -14.05 -22.72 -21.22
CA VAL A 8 -12.61 -22.36 -21.24
C VAL A 8 -12.39 -20.86 -21.57
N PRO A 9 -12.92 -20.33 -22.67
CA PRO A 9 -12.75 -18.91 -22.97
C PRO A 9 -13.41 -18.00 -21.91
N LEU A 10 -14.56 -18.39 -21.35
CA LEU A 10 -15.20 -17.65 -20.27
C LEU A 10 -14.31 -17.60 -19.03
N LEU A 11 -13.67 -18.72 -18.68
CA LEU A 11 -12.75 -18.78 -17.54
C LEU A 11 -11.53 -17.89 -17.79
N LEU A 12 -10.99 -17.91 -19.01
CA LEU A 12 -9.84 -17.06 -19.38
C LEU A 12 -10.19 -15.58 -19.30
N VAL A 13 -11.38 -15.19 -19.77
CA VAL A 13 -11.86 -13.81 -19.67
C VAL A 13 -12.04 -13.40 -18.20
N PHE A 14 -12.58 -14.30 -17.37
CA PHE A 14 -12.75 -14.05 -15.95
C PHE A 14 -11.39 -13.85 -15.25
N ILE A 15 -10.41 -14.71 -15.54
CA ILE A 15 -9.06 -14.62 -14.97
C ILE A 15 -8.38 -13.31 -15.41
N ALA A 16 -8.47 -12.96 -16.68
CA ALA A 16 -7.93 -11.72 -17.22
C ALA A 16 -8.57 -10.49 -16.57
N GLY A 17 -9.89 -10.49 -16.42
CA GLY A 17 -10.63 -9.41 -15.76
C GLY A 17 -10.27 -9.26 -14.28
N ALA A 18 -10.16 -10.38 -13.56
CA ALA A 18 -9.76 -10.38 -12.16
C ALA A 18 -8.32 -9.88 -12.00
N SER A 19 -7.41 -10.30 -12.86
CA SER A 19 -6.01 -9.85 -12.84
C SER A 19 -5.91 -8.36 -13.09
N LEU A 20 -6.65 -7.84 -14.06
CA LEU A 20 -6.68 -6.41 -14.37
C LEU A 20 -7.24 -5.61 -13.18
N ALA A 21 -8.33 -6.09 -12.57
CA ALA A 21 -8.91 -5.45 -11.39
C ALA A 21 -7.92 -5.40 -10.23
N CYS A 22 -7.16 -6.47 -10.00
CA CYS A 22 -6.10 -6.52 -8.98
C CYS A 22 -4.99 -5.50 -9.26
N ILE A 23 -4.52 -5.43 -10.50
CA ILE A 23 -3.49 -4.46 -10.91
C ILE A 23 -3.97 -3.03 -10.68
N MET A 24 -5.21 -2.73 -11.05
CA MET A 24 -5.80 -1.40 -10.86
C MET A 24 -5.93 -1.05 -9.37
N LEU A 25 -6.36 -2.01 -8.55
CA LEU A 25 -6.48 -1.83 -7.11
C LEU A 25 -5.12 -1.58 -6.45
N LEU A 26 -4.10 -2.34 -6.82
CA LEU A 26 -2.74 -2.17 -6.32
C LEU A 26 -2.18 -0.80 -6.70
N HIS A 27 -2.34 -0.41 -7.95
CA HIS A 27 -1.89 0.90 -8.43
C HIS A 27 -2.60 2.05 -7.72
N ASP A 28 -3.92 1.97 -7.53
CA ASP A 28 -4.69 2.96 -6.80
C ASP A 28 -4.24 3.07 -5.35
N THR A 29 -4.00 1.93 -4.70
CA THR A 29 -3.53 1.88 -3.30
C THR A 29 -2.14 2.50 -3.16
N GLU A 30 -1.22 2.19 -4.06
CA GLU A 30 0.12 2.78 -4.08
C GLU A 30 0.07 4.29 -4.26
N LYS A 31 -0.75 4.76 -5.18
CA LYS A 31 -0.93 6.19 -5.45
C LYS A 31 -1.48 6.93 -4.23
N LYS A 32 -2.47 6.35 -3.55
CA LYS A 32 -3.05 6.93 -2.33
C LYS A 32 -2.06 6.90 -1.16
N ALA A 33 -1.33 5.81 -0.99
CA ALA A 33 -0.29 5.70 0.02
C ALA A 33 0.80 6.75 -0.19
N ASP A 34 1.22 6.95 -1.43
CA ASP A 34 2.19 7.98 -1.79
C ASP A 34 1.68 9.39 -1.48
N GLY A 35 0.41 9.64 -1.69
CA GLY A 35 -0.26 10.88 -1.30
C GLY A 35 -0.22 11.12 0.21
N PHE A 36 -0.46 10.11 1.03
CA PHE A 36 -0.34 10.20 2.49
C PHE A 36 1.10 10.46 2.92
N ILE A 37 2.06 9.77 2.33
CA ILE A 37 3.50 9.96 2.61
C ILE A 37 3.92 11.41 2.31
N THR A 38 3.51 11.94 1.16
CA THR A 38 3.78 13.32 0.78
C THR A 38 3.17 14.30 1.77
N ALA A 39 1.91 14.09 2.16
CA ALA A 39 1.21 14.96 3.12
C ALA A 39 1.89 14.95 4.50
N VAL A 40 2.31 13.78 4.98
CA VAL A 40 3.05 13.67 6.25
C VAL A 40 4.41 14.36 6.15
N SER A 41 5.12 14.17 5.05
CA SER A 41 6.40 14.83 4.81
C SER A 41 6.28 16.35 4.84
N GLU A 42 5.31 16.89 4.14
CA GLU A 42 5.07 18.34 4.11
C GLU A 42 4.71 18.89 5.49
N SER A 43 3.83 18.20 6.22
CA SER A 43 3.45 18.59 7.57
C SER A 43 4.63 18.56 8.54
N ALA A 44 5.47 17.52 8.45
CA ALA A 44 6.67 17.38 9.27
C ALA A 44 7.68 18.49 8.97
N MET A 45 7.86 18.83 7.71
CA MET A 45 8.77 19.91 7.29
C MET A 45 8.32 21.27 7.79
N ARG A 46 7.02 21.51 7.89
CA ARG A 46 6.45 22.72 8.50
C ARG A 46 6.41 22.65 10.03
N GLU A 47 6.81 21.53 10.60
CA GLU A 47 6.69 21.28 12.04
C GLU A 47 5.26 21.37 12.58
N ASP A 48 4.29 21.08 11.73
CA ASP A 48 2.88 20.97 12.09
C ASP A 48 2.57 19.53 12.50
N PHE A 49 2.91 19.18 13.74
CA PHE A 49 2.80 17.82 14.24
C PHE A 49 1.35 17.37 14.47
N SER A 50 0.44 18.31 14.70
CA SER A 50 -0.99 18.03 14.76
C SER A 50 -1.52 17.54 13.41
N ALA A 51 -1.14 18.22 12.33
CA ALA A 51 -1.47 17.80 10.97
C ALA A 51 -0.83 16.45 10.61
N CYS A 52 0.39 16.20 11.10
CA CYS A 52 1.04 14.87 10.96
C CYS A 52 0.20 13.78 11.60
N GLU A 53 -0.26 13.95 12.82
CA GLU A 53 -1.09 12.96 13.53
C GLU A 53 -2.40 12.71 12.78
N GLU A 54 -3.09 13.75 12.35
CA GLU A 54 -4.33 13.61 11.59
C GLU A 54 -4.13 12.83 10.29
N THR A 55 -3.09 13.16 9.55
CA THR A 55 -2.75 12.47 8.30
C THR A 55 -2.37 11.02 8.54
N LEU A 56 -1.60 10.74 9.59
CA LEU A 56 -1.21 9.38 9.95
C LEU A 56 -2.40 8.54 10.41
N ASP A 57 -3.36 9.12 11.13
CA ASP A 57 -4.60 8.44 11.50
C ASP A 57 -5.42 8.09 10.25
N ALA A 58 -5.53 9.01 9.31
CA ALA A 58 -6.21 8.76 8.04
C ALA A 58 -5.49 7.67 7.22
N PHE A 59 -4.16 7.69 7.20
CA PHE A 59 -3.36 6.67 6.54
C PHE A 59 -3.54 5.30 7.17
N ALA A 60 -3.55 5.21 8.49
CA ALA A 60 -3.81 3.97 9.22
C ALA A 60 -5.17 3.38 8.88
N ASP A 61 -6.22 4.21 8.86
CA ASP A 61 -7.57 3.79 8.50
C ASP A 61 -7.65 3.31 7.05
N PHE A 62 -7.04 4.03 6.14
CA PHE A 62 -6.94 3.64 4.72
C PHE A 62 -6.25 2.28 4.58
N TRP A 63 -5.12 2.10 5.25
CA TRP A 63 -4.34 0.87 5.21
C TRP A 63 -5.13 -0.31 5.78
N ASP A 64 -5.82 -0.11 6.89
CA ASP A 64 -6.66 -1.12 7.53
C ASP A 64 -7.75 -1.65 6.58
N LYS A 65 -8.35 -0.77 5.79
CA LYS A 65 -9.37 -1.15 4.81
C LYS A 65 -8.77 -1.89 3.61
N ARG A 66 -7.53 -1.62 3.26
CA ARG A 66 -6.86 -2.21 2.08
C ARG A 66 -6.09 -3.48 2.37
N LYS A 67 -5.63 -3.69 3.60
CA LYS A 67 -4.79 -4.83 3.95
C LYS A 67 -5.44 -6.19 3.66
N GLY A 68 -6.74 -6.31 3.77
CA GLY A 68 -7.46 -7.55 3.45
C GLY A 68 -7.27 -8.00 2.00
N TYR A 69 -7.22 -7.06 1.07
CA TYR A 69 -6.95 -7.34 -0.34
C TYR A 69 -5.47 -7.65 -0.58
N TYR A 70 -4.58 -6.96 0.13
CA TYR A 70 -3.14 -7.13 0.03
C TYR A 70 -2.65 -8.47 0.56
N LEU A 71 -3.32 -9.04 1.57
CA LEU A 71 -2.96 -10.34 2.14
C LEU A 71 -2.95 -11.48 1.10
N LEU A 72 -3.64 -11.30 -0.01
CA LEU A 72 -3.65 -12.27 -1.11
C LEU A 72 -2.37 -12.21 -1.97
N PHE A 73 -1.65 -11.10 -1.95
CA PHE A 73 -0.56 -10.82 -2.89
C PHE A 73 0.76 -10.41 -2.23
N VAL A 74 0.72 -9.92 -1.00
CA VAL A 74 1.85 -9.32 -0.30
C VAL A 74 2.23 -10.17 0.90
N ARG A 75 3.51 -10.23 1.20
CA ARG A 75 4.03 -10.95 2.36
C ARG A 75 3.53 -10.30 3.66
N HIS A 76 3.16 -11.15 4.61
CA HIS A 76 2.61 -10.71 5.89
C HIS A 76 3.58 -9.83 6.69
N ASP A 77 4.87 -10.10 6.62
CA ASP A 77 5.91 -9.31 7.27
C ASP A 77 6.02 -7.89 6.70
N GLU A 78 5.91 -7.72 5.39
CA GLU A 78 5.91 -6.41 4.75
C GLU A 78 4.70 -5.56 5.16
N MET A 79 3.53 -6.19 5.31
CA MET A 79 2.33 -5.52 5.81
C MET A 79 2.48 -5.06 7.25
N HIS A 80 3.10 -5.90 8.07
CA HIS A 80 3.40 -5.57 9.46
C HIS A 80 4.40 -4.40 9.56
N ASP A 81 5.38 -4.36 8.67
CA ASP A 81 6.35 -3.25 8.62
C ASP A 81 5.66 -1.91 8.33
N ILE A 82 4.68 -1.90 7.43
CA ILE A 82 3.91 -0.69 7.13
C ILE A 82 3.09 -0.24 8.34
N GLU A 83 2.37 -1.16 8.97
CA GLU A 83 1.56 -0.85 10.17
C GLU A 83 2.44 -0.33 11.31
N THR A 84 3.56 -0.98 11.56
CA THR A 84 4.52 -0.58 12.58
C THR A 84 5.11 0.79 12.28
N GLY A 85 5.48 1.04 11.04
CA GLY A 85 6.00 2.34 10.61
C GLY A 85 5.03 3.49 10.84
N ILE A 86 3.75 3.29 10.54
CA ILE A 86 2.70 4.30 10.79
C ILE A 86 2.59 4.58 12.30
N GLU A 87 2.54 3.54 13.12
CA GLU A 87 2.43 3.71 14.58
C GLU A 87 3.66 4.39 15.19
N GLN A 88 4.85 4.07 14.69
CA GLN A 88 6.08 4.73 15.13
C GLN A 88 6.09 6.21 14.75
N MET A 89 5.64 6.55 13.54
CA MET A 89 5.53 7.94 13.11
C MET A 89 4.54 8.74 13.98
N LYS A 90 3.43 8.13 14.38
CA LYS A 90 2.49 8.75 15.32
C LYS A 90 3.18 9.08 16.65
N GLY A 91 3.98 8.16 17.16
CA GLY A 91 4.78 8.37 18.38
C GLY A 91 5.75 9.52 18.22
N PHE A 92 6.47 9.58 17.12
CA PHE A 92 7.39 10.68 16.84
C PHE A 92 6.67 12.02 16.68
N ALA A 93 5.48 12.04 16.08
CA ALA A 93 4.68 13.27 15.95
C ALA A 93 4.24 13.79 17.33
N ARG A 94 3.84 12.90 18.24
CA ARG A 94 3.50 13.28 19.64
C ARG A 94 4.69 13.86 20.38
N CYS A 95 5.89 13.33 20.13
CA CYS A 95 7.14 13.82 20.73
C CYS A 95 7.75 15.00 19.97
N ARG A 96 7.12 15.48 18.92
CA ARG A 96 7.62 16.54 18.06
C ARG A 96 9.00 16.24 17.49
N ASP A 97 9.21 14.99 17.12
CA ASP A 97 10.48 14.50 16.57
C ASP A 97 10.39 14.43 15.04
N LYS A 98 10.75 15.54 14.40
CA LYS A 98 10.79 15.67 12.93
C LYS A 98 11.73 14.65 12.30
N SER A 99 12.92 14.48 12.87
CA SER A 99 13.93 13.54 12.36
C SER A 99 13.44 12.10 12.38
N GLY A 100 12.76 11.71 13.45
CA GLY A 100 12.15 10.39 13.56
C GLY A 100 11.08 10.15 12.49
N ILE A 101 10.21 11.13 12.27
CA ILE A 101 9.17 11.06 11.22
C ILE A 101 9.81 10.89 9.84
N ILE A 102 10.79 11.72 9.50
CA ILE A 102 11.46 11.67 8.20
C ILE A 102 12.18 10.33 7.99
N GLY A 103 12.85 9.81 9.02
CA GLY A 103 13.52 8.51 8.96
C GLY A 103 12.55 7.37 8.67
N GLU A 104 11.41 7.34 9.37
CA GLU A 104 10.37 6.33 9.14
C GLU A 104 9.71 6.49 7.78
N LEU A 105 9.52 7.71 7.28
CA LEU A 105 8.98 7.96 5.94
C LEU A 105 9.88 7.36 4.87
N GLU A 106 11.19 7.52 4.98
CA GLU A 106 12.15 6.95 4.02
C GLU A 106 12.11 5.42 4.04
N MET A 107 12.02 4.82 5.23
CA MET A 107 11.87 3.37 5.37
C MET A 107 10.57 2.88 4.74
N LEU A 108 9.46 3.58 4.99
CA LEU A 108 8.16 3.23 4.46
C LEU A 108 8.12 3.33 2.93
N LYS A 109 8.73 4.35 2.35
CA LYS A 109 8.90 4.49 0.90
C LYS A 109 9.64 3.28 0.31
N THR A 110 10.68 2.83 0.97
CA THR A 110 11.47 1.67 0.55
C THR A 110 10.63 0.38 0.56
N VAL A 111 9.85 0.17 1.62
CA VAL A 111 8.96 -1.00 1.74
C VAL A 111 7.89 -0.98 0.65
N LEU A 112 7.23 0.15 0.43
CA LEU A 112 6.20 0.29 -0.60
C LEU A 112 6.76 0.07 -2.01
N LYS A 113 7.94 0.58 -2.28
CA LYS A 113 8.63 0.37 -3.56
C LYS A 113 8.94 -1.12 -3.76
N HIS A 114 9.41 -1.80 -2.73
CA HIS A 114 9.72 -3.22 -2.77
C HIS A 114 8.46 -4.06 -3.06
N ILE A 115 7.34 -3.73 -2.43
CA ILE A 115 6.05 -4.38 -2.68
C ILE A 115 5.64 -4.21 -4.14
N SER A 116 5.71 -2.99 -4.66
CA SER A 116 5.38 -2.68 -6.04
C SER A 116 6.23 -3.47 -7.04
N GLU A 117 7.53 -3.51 -6.84
CA GLU A 117 8.47 -4.24 -7.70
C GLU A 117 8.30 -5.76 -7.63
N SER A 118 7.95 -6.30 -6.46
CA SER A 118 7.77 -7.74 -6.26
C SER A 118 6.50 -8.29 -6.92
N GLU A 119 5.46 -7.50 -7.01
CA GLU A 119 4.15 -7.95 -7.52
C GLU A 119 4.07 -7.92 -9.04
N LEU A 120 4.70 -6.95 -9.69
CA LEU A 120 4.72 -6.84 -11.14
C LEU A 120 5.26 -8.09 -11.84
N PRO A 121 6.39 -8.69 -11.42
CA PRO A 121 6.87 -9.94 -12.02
C PRO A 121 5.94 -11.13 -11.80
N LEU A 122 5.27 -11.22 -10.63
CA LEU A 122 4.32 -12.29 -10.35
C LEU A 122 3.11 -12.23 -11.28
N LEU A 123 2.57 -11.06 -11.50
CA LEU A 123 1.43 -10.84 -12.41
C LEU A 123 1.81 -11.11 -13.87
N SER A 124 3.01 -10.72 -14.29
CA SER A 124 3.50 -10.98 -15.65
C SER A 124 3.75 -12.47 -15.91
N ASN A 125 4.07 -13.26 -14.88
CA ASN A 125 4.25 -14.69 -14.98
C ASN A 125 2.92 -15.47 -15.05
N ILE A 126 1.84 -14.89 -14.56
CA ILE A 126 0.50 -15.48 -14.60
C ILE A 126 -0.21 -15.14 -15.91
N LEU A 127 0.06 -13.98 -16.46
CA LEU A 127 -0.50 -13.49 -17.71
C LEU A 127 0.38 -13.85 -18.91
#